data_0fc272987ef1eafb28ecfc2ed75cb9f7
#
_entry.id   0fc272987ef1eafb28ecfc2ed75cb9f7
#
_cell.length_a   1.000
_cell.length_b   1.000
_cell.length_c   1.000
_cell.angle_alpha   90.00
_cell.angle_beta   90.00
_cell.angle_gamma   90.00
#
_symmetry.space_group_name_H-M   'P 1'
#
loop_
_entity.id
_entity.type
_entity.pdbx_description
1 polymer ?
#
loop_
_entity_poly.entity_id
_entity_poly.type
_entity_poly.pdbx_seq_one_letter_code
_entity_poly.pdbx_strand_id
1 'polypeptide(L)'
;MRNGFIYLLSASHAVADLSPGALPAVLPFFALHYGLSYTEIAGLVFASSCLSSAVQPVFGLMADKTNQSWFMGLGVLLTGISLGLTGWISDYWLIFAAIVVMGTGSSIFHPQAARYVNFISGAKKSTGIGMFSVGGNAGFGLGPLLAVWVIGIWGLKGVGIFALLSLVFGAALLAMGPKLEREAAALHKAENTKLHKSDSDAKNDWKSFCRLTLVIIGRSVVFCSISAFLPLYCISKFGITETVAGTTLSVFAFGCTIMTLVGGWLGDRIGLIQTLRLGSLVLIPSVAGICVCPSIGLMFALLLVISFGINVTYPSFVVLGQTYLAKNVGFASGITLGLSFSVGGMVVPVLGKVADTYSLDTVMVILIALSALCAAGAFLLKEKRSEATPLK
;
A
#
# COMPACT_ATOMS: atom_id res chain seq x y z
N MET A 1 -6.13 -17.90 -12.38
CA MET A 1 -6.78 -16.70 -12.92
C MET A 1 -6.35 -16.52 -14.37
N ARG A 2 -7.31 -16.44 -15.30
CA ARG A 2 -7.03 -16.30 -16.75
C ARG A 2 -7.31 -14.87 -17.27
N ASN A 3 -7.53 -13.91 -16.39
CA ASN A 3 -7.94 -12.58 -16.82
C ASN A 3 -6.72 -11.68 -17.04
N GLY A 4 -6.42 -11.36 -18.31
CA GLY A 4 -5.30 -10.49 -18.70
C GLY A 4 -5.37 -9.08 -18.10
N PHE A 5 -6.55 -8.60 -17.75
CA PHE A 5 -6.71 -7.28 -17.11
C PHE A 5 -6.09 -7.20 -15.72
N ILE A 6 -5.97 -8.30 -14.97
CA ILE A 6 -5.28 -8.28 -13.68
C ILE A 6 -3.81 -7.92 -13.86
N TYR A 7 -3.15 -8.47 -14.89
CA TYR A 7 -1.76 -8.13 -15.19
C TYR A 7 -1.60 -6.67 -15.64
N LEU A 8 -2.54 -6.17 -16.47
CA LEU A 8 -2.54 -4.77 -16.87
C LEU A 8 -2.70 -3.84 -15.65
N LEU A 9 -3.67 -4.14 -14.78
CA LEU A 9 -3.90 -3.35 -13.57
C LEU A 9 -2.71 -3.43 -12.60
N SER A 10 -2.08 -4.59 -12.44
CA SER A 10 -0.87 -4.75 -11.62
C SER A 10 0.32 -3.99 -12.18
N ALA A 11 0.54 -4.03 -13.50
CA ALA A 11 1.60 -3.26 -14.15
C ALA A 11 1.33 -1.75 -14.09
N SER A 12 0.08 -1.34 -14.27
CA SER A 12 -0.32 0.06 -14.11
C SER A 12 -0.18 0.53 -12.66
N HIS A 13 -0.39 -0.35 -11.67
CA HIS A 13 -0.14 -0.06 -10.27
C HIS A 13 1.36 0.16 -10.01
N ALA A 14 2.22 -0.67 -10.61
CA ALA A 14 3.66 -0.45 -10.54
C ALA A 14 4.04 0.93 -11.06
N VAL A 15 3.52 1.32 -12.24
CA VAL A 15 3.80 2.64 -12.83
C VAL A 15 3.23 3.79 -11.99
N ALA A 16 2.03 3.63 -11.43
CA ALA A 16 1.43 4.64 -10.54
C ALA A 16 2.28 4.87 -9.28
N ASP A 17 2.87 3.80 -8.72
CA ASP A 17 3.64 3.87 -7.49
C ASP A 17 5.15 4.12 -7.70
N LEU A 18 5.65 4.05 -8.94
CA LEU A 18 7.01 4.49 -9.27
C LEU A 18 7.27 5.93 -8.82
N SER A 19 6.34 6.84 -9.09
CA SER A 19 6.51 8.28 -8.82
C SER A 19 6.53 8.61 -7.33
N PRO A 20 5.55 8.22 -6.50
CA PRO A 20 5.61 8.45 -5.06
C PRO A 20 6.78 7.69 -4.41
N GLY A 21 7.14 6.50 -4.92
CA GLY A 21 8.33 5.77 -4.47
C GLY A 21 9.64 6.49 -4.81
N ALA A 22 9.72 7.12 -5.98
CA ALA A 22 10.90 7.86 -6.44
C ALA A 22 11.11 9.18 -5.69
N LEU A 23 10.04 9.84 -5.24
CA LEU A 23 10.09 11.17 -4.66
C LEU A 23 11.19 11.32 -3.58
N PRO A 24 11.28 10.45 -2.55
CA PRO A 24 12.33 10.58 -1.54
C PRO A 24 13.75 10.57 -2.11
N ALA A 25 13.98 9.86 -3.21
CA ALA A 25 15.28 9.80 -3.86
C ALA A 25 15.56 11.05 -4.74
N VAL A 26 14.52 11.73 -5.21
CA VAL A 26 14.65 12.97 -6.00
C VAL A 26 14.89 14.21 -5.11
N LEU A 27 14.36 14.21 -3.88
CA LEU A 27 14.43 15.35 -2.96
C LEU A 27 15.86 15.88 -2.69
N PRO A 28 16.89 15.04 -2.48
CA PRO A 28 18.26 15.53 -2.32
C PRO A 28 18.76 16.29 -3.54
N PHE A 29 18.37 15.90 -4.75
CA PHE A 29 18.72 16.60 -5.98
C PHE A 29 18.01 17.95 -6.09
N PHE A 30 16.76 18.05 -5.64
CA PHE A 30 16.06 19.35 -5.54
C PHE A 30 16.73 20.27 -4.53
N ALA A 31 17.14 19.74 -3.36
CA ALA A 31 17.87 20.51 -2.35
C ALA A 31 19.15 21.11 -2.92
N LEU A 32 19.96 20.29 -3.60
CA LEU A 32 21.24 20.72 -4.16
C LEU A 32 21.08 21.66 -5.37
N HIS A 33 20.11 21.38 -6.25
CA HIS A 33 19.98 22.11 -7.52
C HIS A 33 19.17 23.41 -7.39
N TYR A 34 18.15 23.41 -6.53
CA TYR A 34 17.25 24.55 -6.33
C TYR A 34 17.49 25.28 -5.00
N GLY A 35 18.45 24.81 -4.18
CA GLY A 35 18.76 25.41 -2.89
C GLY A 35 17.64 25.29 -1.85
N LEU A 36 16.80 24.24 -1.92
CA LEU A 36 15.67 24.08 -1.02
C LEU A 36 16.12 23.77 0.41
N SER A 37 15.49 24.43 1.36
CA SER A 37 15.64 24.16 2.79
C SER A 37 15.04 22.80 3.18
N TYR A 38 15.46 22.25 4.33
CA TYR A 38 14.86 21.03 4.87
C TYR A 38 13.36 21.17 5.12
N THR A 39 12.89 22.36 5.49
CA THR A 39 11.46 22.65 5.69
C THR A 39 10.68 22.53 4.39
N GLU A 40 11.22 23.07 3.29
CA GLU A 40 10.60 22.97 1.96
C GLU A 40 10.56 21.52 1.48
N ILE A 41 11.65 20.77 1.68
CA ILE A 41 11.69 19.32 1.38
C ILE A 41 10.66 18.55 2.18
N ALA A 42 10.56 18.80 3.49
CA ALA A 42 9.54 18.19 4.34
C ALA A 42 8.12 18.55 3.88
N GLY A 43 7.92 19.77 3.39
CA GLY A 43 6.68 20.22 2.76
C GLY A 43 6.30 19.40 1.53
N LEU A 44 7.26 19.05 0.66
CA LEU A 44 7.02 18.19 -0.51
C LEU A 44 6.62 16.77 -0.11
N VAL A 45 7.27 16.20 0.93
CA VAL A 45 6.89 14.87 1.48
C VAL A 45 5.47 14.90 2.05
N PHE A 46 5.14 15.96 2.79
CA PHE A 46 3.80 16.15 3.33
C PHE A 46 2.75 16.25 2.21
N ALA A 47 3.03 17.02 1.15
CA ALA A 47 2.15 17.17 0.00
C ALA A 47 1.86 15.83 -0.68
N SER A 48 2.88 14.99 -0.84
CA SER A 48 2.74 13.67 -1.45
C SER A 48 1.91 12.71 -0.60
N SER A 49 2.20 12.62 0.71
CA SER A 49 1.67 11.54 1.55
C SER A 49 0.34 11.91 2.23
N CYS A 50 0.29 13.06 2.91
CA CYS A 50 -0.86 13.42 3.73
C CYS A 50 -2.07 13.83 2.89
N LEU A 51 -1.84 14.64 1.84
CA LEU A 51 -2.93 15.07 0.97
C LEU A 51 -3.49 13.89 0.17
N SER A 52 -2.63 13.02 -0.37
CA SER A 52 -3.10 11.84 -1.11
C SER A 52 -3.97 10.96 -0.24
N SER A 53 -3.55 10.68 0.98
CA SER A 53 -4.29 9.81 1.90
C SER A 53 -5.61 10.40 2.38
N ALA A 54 -5.67 11.71 2.60
CA ALA A 54 -6.89 12.37 3.05
C ALA A 54 -8.00 12.39 1.99
N VAL A 55 -7.63 12.51 0.71
CA VAL A 55 -8.61 12.56 -0.39
C VAL A 55 -8.94 11.19 -1.00
N GLN A 56 -8.16 10.16 -0.73
CA GLN A 56 -8.37 8.82 -1.29
C GLN A 56 -9.75 8.22 -0.98
N PRO A 57 -10.31 8.33 0.25
CA PRO A 57 -11.67 7.86 0.52
C PRO A 57 -12.75 8.61 -0.28
N VAL A 58 -12.53 9.91 -0.56
CA VAL A 58 -13.45 10.72 -1.37
C VAL A 58 -13.50 10.20 -2.79
N PHE A 59 -12.34 9.93 -3.40
CA PHE A 59 -12.30 9.31 -4.73
C PHE A 59 -12.83 7.87 -4.72
N GLY A 60 -12.70 7.16 -3.62
CA GLY A 60 -13.36 5.86 -3.42
C GLY A 60 -14.89 5.96 -3.49
N LEU A 61 -15.49 6.96 -2.83
CA LEU A 61 -16.93 7.23 -2.92
C LEU A 61 -17.36 7.66 -4.32
N MET A 62 -16.53 8.46 -5.00
CA MET A 62 -16.81 8.83 -6.40
C MET A 62 -16.75 7.61 -7.32
N ALA A 63 -15.78 6.70 -7.11
CA ALA A 63 -15.67 5.45 -7.85
C ALA A 63 -16.93 4.58 -7.71
N ASP A 64 -17.52 4.52 -6.52
CA ASP A 64 -18.75 3.77 -6.26
C ASP A 64 -19.97 4.36 -6.99
N LYS A 65 -20.02 5.69 -7.14
CA LYS A 65 -21.15 6.39 -7.78
C LYS A 65 -21.07 6.39 -9.31
N THR A 66 -19.87 6.55 -9.87
CA THR A 66 -19.69 6.83 -11.30
C THR A 66 -19.39 5.61 -12.14
N ASN A 67 -18.82 4.55 -11.56
CA ASN A 67 -18.44 3.30 -12.22
C ASN A 67 -17.64 3.51 -13.54
N GLN A 68 -16.79 4.52 -13.60
CA GLN A 68 -16.07 4.93 -14.81
C GLN A 68 -14.60 4.51 -14.73
N SER A 69 -14.15 3.69 -15.69
CA SER A 69 -12.78 3.18 -15.75
C SER A 69 -11.74 4.23 -16.11
N TRP A 70 -12.13 5.33 -16.78
CA TRP A 70 -11.19 6.38 -17.20
C TRP A 70 -10.48 7.07 -16.03
N PHE A 71 -11.07 7.05 -14.83
CA PHE A 71 -10.41 7.54 -13.62
C PHE A 71 -9.07 6.85 -13.36
N MET A 72 -8.94 5.55 -13.65
CA MET A 72 -7.67 4.84 -13.47
C MET A 72 -6.59 5.36 -14.42
N GLY A 73 -6.94 5.54 -15.70
CA GLY A 73 -6.02 6.09 -16.68
C GLY A 73 -5.60 7.52 -16.33
N LEU A 74 -6.56 8.37 -15.95
CA LEU A 74 -6.28 9.73 -15.48
C LEU A 74 -5.36 9.72 -14.25
N GLY A 75 -5.63 8.87 -13.26
CA GLY A 75 -4.81 8.76 -12.05
C GLY A 75 -3.35 8.45 -12.37
N VAL A 76 -3.10 7.44 -13.23
CA VAL A 76 -1.74 7.07 -13.67
C VAL A 76 -1.07 8.23 -14.42
N LEU A 77 -1.79 8.90 -15.33
CA LEU A 77 -1.27 10.06 -16.07
C LEU A 77 -0.84 11.19 -15.12
N LEU A 78 -1.72 11.58 -14.21
CA LEU A 78 -1.44 12.64 -13.24
C LEU A 78 -0.22 12.32 -12.38
N THR A 79 -0.08 11.06 -11.94
CA THR A 79 1.02 10.67 -11.06
C THR A 79 2.39 10.87 -11.72
N GLY A 80 2.59 10.30 -12.89
CA GLY A 80 3.92 10.34 -13.51
C GLY A 80 4.21 11.61 -14.29
N ILE A 81 3.21 12.23 -14.94
CA ILE A 81 3.41 13.50 -15.64
C ILE A 81 3.79 14.60 -14.63
N SER A 82 3.13 14.64 -13.48
CA SER A 82 3.40 15.65 -12.45
C SER A 82 4.83 15.53 -11.91
N LEU A 83 5.28 14.33 -11.54
CA LEU A 83 6.67 14.15 -11.13
C LEU A 83 7.63 14.47 -12.29
N GLY A 84 7.32 13.95 -13.50
CA GLY A 84 8.13 14.18 -14.68
C GLY A 84 8.38 15.65 -14.96
N LEU A 85 7.37 16.51 -14.81
CA LEU A 85 7.48 17.95 -15.05
C LEU A 85 8.40 18.65 -14.06
N THR A 86 8.58 18.13 -12.83
CA THR A 86 9.45 18.77 -11.81
C THR A 86 10.91 18.91 -12.23
N GLY A 87 11.36 18.09 -13.21
CA GLY A 87 12.71 18.20 -13.76
C GLY A 87 12.97 19.45 -14.62
N TRP A 88 11.93 20.21 -14.96
CA TRP A 88 11.99 21.45 -15.74
C TRP A 88 11.49 22.68 -14.96
N ILE A 89 11.06 22.51 -13.73
CA ILE A 89 10.48 23.55 -12.88
C ILE A 89 11.48 23.87 -11.77
N SER A 90 11.83 25.14 -11.59
CA SER A 90 12.72 25.60 -10.51
C SER A 90 11.98 26.31 -9.36
N ASP A 91 10.76 26.75 -9.59
CA ASP A 91 9.94 27.40 -8.56
C ASP A 91 9.39 26.38 -7.58
N TYR A 92 9.63 26.60 -6.27
CA TYR A 92 9.20 25.69 -5.20
C TYR A 92 7.69 25.46 -5.19
N TRP A 93 6.89 26.50 -5.35
CA TRP A 93 5.43 26.37 -5.27
C TRP A 93 4.84 25.63 -6.46
N LEU A 94 5.46 25.77 -7.64
CA LEU A 94 5.08 24.96 -8.80
C LEU A 94 5.49 23.49 -8.63
N ILE A 95 6.67 23.21 -8.05
CA ILE A 95 7.07 21.85 -7.68
C ILE A 95 6.09 21.29 -6.65
N PHE A 96 5.76 22.07 -5.60
CA PHE A 96 4.80 21.67 -4.58
C PHE A 96 3.44 21.33 -5.19
N ALA A 97 2.92 22.20 -6.06
CA ALA A 97 1.66 21.96 -6.78
C ALA A 97 1.72 20.68 -7.64
N ALA A 98 2.82 20.45 -8.35
CA ALA A 98 3.01 19.23 -9.13
C ALA A 98 2.99 17.98 -8.22
N ILE A 99 3.64 18.01 -7.06
CA ILE A 99 3.63 16.92 -6.09
C ILE A 99 2.23 16.68 -5.49
N VAL A 100 1.46 17.74 -5.23
CA VAL A 100 0.03 17.61 -4.83
C VAL A 100 -0.78 16.90 -5.92
N VAL A 101 -0.59 17.28 -7.18
CA VAL A 101 -1.27 16.65 -8.32
C VAL A 101 -0.84 15.18 -8.47
N MET A 102 0.45 14.88 -8.27
CA MET A 102 0.96 13.51 -8.24
C MET A 102 0.23 12.67 -7.17
N GLY A 103 0.15 13.16 -5.93
CA GLY A 103 -0.55 12.48 -4.84
C GLY A 103 -2.05 12.33 -5.09
N THR A 104 -2.68 13.33 -5.71
CA THR A 104 -4.09 13.28 -6.12
C THR A 104 -4.30 12.20 -7.19
N GLY A 105 -3.42 12.09 -8.18
CA GLY A 105 -3.46 11.04 -9.20
C GLY A 105 -3.41 9.63 -8.58
N SER A 106 -2.51 9.41 -7.63
CA SER A 106 -2.42 8.17 -6.86
C SER A 106 -3.74 7.89 -6.12
N SER A 107 -4.33 8.90 -5.48
CA SER A 107 -5.60 8.79 -4.74
C SER A 107 -6.81 8.44 -5.63
N ILE A 108 -6.80 8.88 -6.88
CA ILE A 108 -7.82 8.55 -7.88
C ILE A 108 -7.66 7.10 -8.35
N PHE A 109 -6.42 6.68 -8.63
CA PHE A 109 -6.12 5.37 -9.21
C PHE A 109 -6.44 4.22 -8.27
N HIS A 110 -5.93 4.25 -7.03
CA HIS A 110 -5.93 3.09 -6.13
C HIS A 110 -7.32 2.52 -5.81
N PRO A 111 -8.31 3.31 -5.33
CA PRO A 111 -9.61 2.75 -4.97
C PRO A 111 -10.36 2.20 -6.17
N GLN A 112 -10.25 2.87 -7.31
CA GLN A 112 -10.91 2.44 -8.54
C GLN A 112 -10.29 1.16 -9.08
N ALA A 113 -8.96 1.08 -9.16
CA ALA A 113 -8.27 -0.10 -9.64
C ALA A 113 -8.51 -1.32 -8.73
N ALA A 114 -8.42 -1.15 -7.41
CA ALA A 114 -8.71 -2.22 -6.45
C ALA A 114 -10.16 -2.73 -6.55
N ARG A 115 -11.12 -1.84 -6.81
CA ARG A 115 -12.52 -2.20 -7.06
C ARG A 115 -12.67 -3.06 -8.32
N TYR A 116 -12.04 -2.67 -9.43
CA TYR A 116 -12.06 -3.47 -10.66
C TYR A 116 -11.36 -4.82 -10.48
N VAL A 117 -10.21 -4.85 -9.80
CA VAL A 117 -9.53 -6.12 -9.46
C VAL A 117 -10.46 -7.05 -8.68
N ASN A 118 -11.22 -6.54 -7.71
CA ASN A 118 -12.19 -7.33 -6.97
C ASN A 118 -13.24 -7.95 -7.92
N PHE A 119 -13.81 -7.16 -8.83
CA PHE A 119 -14.86 -7.64 -9.75
C PHE A 119 -14.35 -8.69 -10.74
N ILE A 120 -13.14 -8.51 -11.30
CA ILE A 120 -12.60 -9.43 -12.32
C ILE A 120 -11.89 -10.66 -11.72
N SER A 121 -11.67 -10.71 -10.41
CA SER A 121 -11.00 -11.82 -9.73
C SER A 121 -11.90 -13.03 -9.49
N GLY A 122 -13.21 -12.87 -9.62
CA GLY A 122 -14.19 -13.93 -9.35
C GLY A 122 -14.01 -14.50 -7.94
N ALA A 123 -13.94 -15.83 -7.80
CA ALA A 123 -13.79 -16.50 -6.50
C ALA A 123 -12.40 -16.28 -5.83
N LYS A 124 -11.39 -15.80 -6.57
CA LYS A 124 -10.01 -15.63 -6.05
C LYS A 124 -9.68 -14.16 -5.76
N LYS A 125 -10.56 -13.48 -5.02
CA LYS A 125 -10.46 -12.04 -4.76
C LYS A 125 -9.17 -11.67 -4.01
N SER A 126 -8.78 -12.45 -3.00
CA SER A 126 -7.56 -12.20 -2.23
C SER A 126 -6.30 -12.38 -3.06
N THR A 127 -6.23 -13.44 -3.89
CA THR A 127 -5.10 -13.61 -4.84
C THR A 127 -5.04 -12.45 -5.85
N GLY A 128 -6.20 -12.00 -6.37
CA GLY A 128 -6.26 -10.87 -7.29
C GLY A 128 -5.71 -9.59 -6.68
N ILE A 129 -6.15 -9.25 -5.49
CA ILE A 129 -5.64 -8.09 -4.73
C ILE A 129 -4.16 -8.28 -4.38
N GLY A 130 -3.73 -9.51 -4.03
CA GLY A 130 -2.32 -9.81 -3.80
C GLY A 130 -1.43 -9.52 -5.03
N MET A 131 -1.84 -9.98 -6.22
CA MET A 131 -1.12 -9.69 -7.47
C MET A 131 -1.10 -8.19 -7.80
N PHE A 132 -2.23 -7.51 -7.62
CA PHE A 132 -2.32 -6.06 -7.79
C PHE A 132 -1.36 -5.33 -6.84
N SER A 133 -1.31 -5.73 -5.57
CA SER A 133 -0.45 -5.13 -4.54
C SER A 133 1.04 -5.36 -4.79
N VAL A 134 1.40 -6.51 -5.38
CA VAL A 134 2.80 -6.75 -5.80
C VAL A 134 3.23 -5.75 -6.87
N GLY A 135 2.33 -5.38 -7.80
CA GLY A 135 2.60 -4.31 -8.75
C GLY A 135 2.98 -3.01 -8.04
N GLY A 136 2.14 -2.55 -7.10
CA GLY A 136 2.42 -1.33 -6.32
C GLY A 136 3.73 -1.41 -5.53
N ASN A 137 3.94 -2.50 -4.77
CA ASN A 137 5.18 -2.68 -4.01
C ASN A 137 6.43 -2.67 -4.91
N ALA A 138 6.35 -3.30 -6.09
CA ALA A 138 7.44 -3.28 -7.07
C ALA A 138 7.70 -1.86 -7.60
N GLY A 139 6.64 -1.12 -7.94
CA GLY A 139 6.75 0.28 -8.37
C GLY A 139 7.38 1.16 -7.30
N PHE A 140 6.87 1.08 -6.08
CA PHE A 140 7.39 1.84 -4.95
C PHE A 140 8.86 1.53 -4.65
N GLY A 141 9.25 0.25 -4.74
CA GLY A 141 10.65 -0.17 -4.52
C GLY A 141 11.60 0.15 -5.68
N LEU A 142 11.12 0.10 -6.93
CA LEU A 142 11.94 0.39 -8.12
C LEU A 142 12.04 1.90 -8.41
N GLY A 143 11.09 2.70 -7.90
CA GLY A 143 11.05 4.13 -8.11
C GLY A 143 12.35 4.86 -7.77
N PRO A 144 12.91 4.68 -6.57
CA PRO A 144 14.18 5.30 -6.16
C PRO A 144 15.35 4.90 -7.07
N LEU A 145 15.45 3.63 -7.43
CA LEU A 145 16.52 3.12 -8.30
C LEU A 145 16.44 3.75 -9.70
N LEU A 146 15.24 3.80 -10.27
CA LEU A 146 15.00 4.43 -11.55
C LEU A 146 15.33 5.91 -11.51
N ALA A 147 14.89 6.64 -10.46
CA ALA A 147 15.16 8.07 -10.30
C ALA A 147 16.65 8.36 -10.27
N VAL A 148 17.41 7.68 -9.41
CA VAL A 148 18.86 7.88 -9.28
C VAL A 148 19.57 7.56 -10.60
N TRP A 149 19.19 6.48 -11.26
CA TRP A 149 19.78 6.06 -12.52
C TRP A 149 19.56 7.11 -13.62
N VAL A 150 18.32 7.56 -13.84
CA VAL A 150 18.02 8.54 -14.90
C VAL A 150 18.56 9.92 -14.61
N ILE A 151 18.59 10.36 -13.34
CA ILE A 151 19.20 11.63 -12.93
C ILE A 151 20.72 11.57 -13.13
N GLY A 152 21.35 10.42 -12.88
CA GLY A 152 22.78 10.22 -13.11
C GLY A 152 23.17 10.38 -14.59
N ILE A 153 22.28 10.05 -15.53
CA ILE A 153 22.53 10.14 -16.98
C ILE A 153 22.14 11.50 -17.57
N TRP A 154 20.96 12.02 -17.20
CA TRP A 154 20.34 13.21 -17.84
C TRP A 154 20.13 14.39 -16.89
N GLY A 155 20.69 14.34 -15.68
CA GLY A 155 20.41 15.32 -14.63
C GLY A 155 18.94 15.28 -14.22
N LEU A 156 18.45 16.33 -13.57
CA LEU A 156 17.06 16.42 -13.11
C LEU A 156 16.02 16.19 -14.21
N LYS A 157 16.33 16.55 -15.46
CA LYS A 157 15.44 16.32 -16.60
C LYS A 157 15.16 14.83 -16.83
N GLY A 158 16.03 13.92 -16.35
CA GLY A 158 15.85 12.48 -16.39
C GLY A 158 14.56 12.01 -15.72
N VAL A 159 14.02 12.74 -14.73
CA VAL A 159 12.73 12.39 -14.12
C VAL A 159 11.55 12.39 -15.11
N GLY A 160 11.73 12.96 -16.31
CA GLY A 160 10.76 12.88 -17.41
C GLY A 160 10.39 11.46 -17.85
N ILE A 161 11.22 10.46 -17.53
CA ILE A 161 10.90 9.04 -17.78
C ILE A 161 9.62 8.61 -17.07
N PHE A 162 9.32 9.15 -15.88
CA PHE A 162 8.09 8.84 -15.14
C PHE A 162 6.86 9.32 -15.91
N ALA A 163 6.94 10.49 -16.55
CA ALA A 163 5.89 10.98 -17.44
C ALA A 163 5.70 10.05 -18.66
N LEU A 164 6.79 9.61 -19.30
CA LEU A 164 6.72 8.71 -20.45
C LEU A 164 6.06 7.38 -20.09
N LEU A 165 6.47 6.74 -18.98
CA LEU A 165 5.87 5.50 -18.50
C LEU A 165 4.39 5.68 -18.19
N SER A 166 4.03 6.78 -17.52
CA SER A 166 2.63 7.09 -17.20
C SER A 166 1.79 7.37 -18.44
N LEU A 167 2.34 8.01 -19.45
CA LEU A 167 1.64 8.19 -20.74
C LEU A 167 1.32 6.86 -21.39
N VAL A 168 2.27 5.92 -21.44
CA VAL A 168 2.04 4.59 -22.02
C VAL A 168 0.95 3.82 -21.29
N PHE A 169 1.08 3.68 -19.96
CA PHE A 169 0.14 2.88 -19.17
C PHE A 169 -1.20 3.58 -18.94
N GLY A 170 -1.19 4.91 -18.77
CA GLY A 170 -2.41 5.70 -18.68
C GLY A 170 -3.22 5.66 -19.97
N ALA A 171 -2.58 5.81 -21.13
CA ALA A 171 -3.24 5.66 -22.44
C ALA A 171 -3.77 4.23 -22.64
N ALA A 172 -3.01 3.20 -22.25
CA ALA A 172 -3.46 1.81 -22.32
C ALA A 172 -4.71 1.58 -21.45
N LEU A 173 -4.75 2.13 -20.23
CA LEU A 173 -5.92 2.05 -19.35
C LEU A 173 -7.13 2.80 -19.92
N LEU A 174 -6.93 3.99 -20.51
CA LEU A 174 -8.00 4.73 -21.17
C LEU A 174 -8.57 3.98 -22.35
N ALA A 175 -7.70 3.40 -23.20
CA ALA A 175 -8.13 2.65 -24.38
C ALA A 175 -8.84 1.32 -24.03
N MET A 176 -8.36 0.63 -22.99
CA MET A 176 -8.90 -0.68 -22.59
C MET A 176 -10.01 -0.57 -21.54
N GLY A 177 -10.22 0.60 -20.95
CA GLY A 177 -11.21 0.86 -19.90
C GLY A 177 -12.63 0.40 -20.25
N PRO A 178 -13.19 0.79 -21.42
CA PRO A 178 -14.54 0.37 -21.78
C PRO A 178 -14.70 -1.16 -21.91
N LYS A 179 -13.67 -1.87 -22.33
CA LYS A 179 -13.67 -3.34 -22.37
C LYS A 179 -13.60 -3.94 -20.96
N LEU A 180 -12.77 -3.38 -20.12
CA LEU A 180 -12.66 -3.77 -18.71
C LEU A 180 -14.00 -3.56 -17.97
N GLU A 181 -14.68 -2.44 -18.19
CA GLU A 181 -16.01 -2.17 -17.60
C GLU A 181 -17.03 -3.24 -18.00
N ARG A 182 -17.11 -3.58 -19.28
CA ARG A 182 -18.04 -4.61 -19.78
C ARG A 182 -17.73 -5.97 -19.17
N GLU A 183 -16.47 -6.36 -19.09
CA GLU A 183 -16.06 -7.64 -18.53
C GLU A 183 -16.32 -7.70 -17.02
N ALA A 184 -15.98 -6.64 -16.29
CA ALA A 184 -16.26 -6.53 -14.87
C ALA A 184 -17.76 -6.60 -14.56
N ALA A 185 -18.58 -5.89 -15.33
CA ALA A 185 -20.05 -5.91 -15.19
C ALA A 185 -20.63 -7.30 -15.49
N ALA A 186 -20.12 -8.00 -16.50
CA ALA A 186 -20.58 -9.34 -16.86
C ALA A 186 -20.22 -10.36 -15.76
N LEU A 187 -19.00 -10.31 -15.22
CA LEU A 187 -18.55 -11.19 -14.13
C LEU A 187 -19.31 -10.92 -12.84
N HIS A 188 -19.50 -9.67 -12.49
CA HIS A 188 -20.26 -9.27 -11.29
C HIS A 188 -21.72 -9.73 -11.38
N LYS A 189 -22.35 -9.54 -12.55
CA LYS A 189 -23.72 -10.03 -12.81
C LYS A 189 -23.81 -11.56 -12.71
N ALA A 190 -22.83 -12.29 -13.28
CA ALA A 190 -22.80 -13.76 -13.23
C ALA A 190 -22.59 -14.28 -11.81
N GLU A 191 -21.77 -13.60 -11.00
CA GLU A 191 -21.56 -13.91 -9.58
C GLU A 191 -22.87 -13.71 -8.78
N ASN A 192 -23.55 -12.58 -8.98
CA ASN A 192 -24.82 -12.27 -8.32
C ASN A 192 -25.95 -13.23 -8.74
N THR A 193 -25.95 -13.72 -9.98
CA THR A 193 -26.92 -14.71 -10.44
C THR A 193 -26.70 -16.09 -9.81
N LYS A 194 -25.45 -16.48 -9.54
CA LYS A 194 -25.09 -17.75 -8.87
C LYS A 194 -25.41 -17.73 -7.37
N LEU A 195 -25.32 -16.57 -6.74
CA LEU A 195 -25.56 -16.39 -5.30
C LEU A 195 -27.04 -16.31 -4.92
N HIS A 196 -27.98 -16.66 -5.84
CA HIS A 196 -29.42 -16.65 -5.60
C HIS A 196 -29.96 -15.49 -4.76
N LYS A 197 -30.68 -14.56 -5.44
CA LYS A 197 -31.75 -13.69 -4.88
C LYS A 197 -31.56 -12.97 -3.52
N SER A 198 -30.42 -13.10 -2.85
CA SER A 198 -30.19 -12.52 -1.53
C SER A 198 -29.49 -11.15 -1.56
N ASP A 199 -28.91 -10.75 -2.67
CA ASP A 199 -28.01 -9.58 -2.74
C ASP A 199 -28.68 -8.23 -3.06
N SER A 200 -30.00 -8.19 -3.31
CA SER A 200 -30.72 -6.91 -3.31
C SER A 200 -30.74 -6.25 -1.92
N ASP A 201 -30.48 -7.04 -0.87
CA ASP A 201 -30.44 -6.63 0.54
C ASP A 201 -29.03 -6.58 1.16
N ALA A 202 -27.96 -6.61 0.38
CA ALA A 202 -26.61 -6.47 0.90
C ALA A 202 -26.50 -5.16 1.69
N LYS A 203 -26.47 -5.25 3.03
CA LYS A 203 -26.32 -4.11 3.93
C LYS A 203 -24.83 -3.91 4.25
N ASN A 204 -24.41 -2.64 4.29
CA ASN A 204 -23.09 -2.31 4.81
C ASN A 204 -23.00 -2.66 6.30
N ASP A 205 -21.93 -3.36 6.68
CA ASP A 205 -21.59 -3.64 8.09
C ASP A 205 -20.52 -2.65 8.56
N TRP A 206 -20.94 -1.45 8.87
CA TRP A 206 -20.07 -0.39 9.37
C TRP A 206 -19.36 -0.77 10.67
N LYS A 207 -20.01 -1.56 11.53
CA LYS A 207 -19.43 -1.97 12.82
C LYS A 207 -18.22 -2.87 12.61
N SER A 208 -18.34 -3.89 11.74
CA SER A 208 -17.22 -4.76 11.39
C SER A 208 -16.15 -4.00 10.60
N PHE A 209 -16.54 -3.07 9.73
CA PHE A 209 -15.60 -2.22 9.00
C PHE A 209 -14.80 -1.31 9.92
N CYS A 210 -15.42 -0.65 10.91
CA CYS A 210 -14.69 0.18 11.89
C CYS A 210 -13.71 -0.66 12.72
N ARG A 211 -14.09 -1.88 13.13
CA ARG A 211 -13.17 -2.80 13.83
C ARG A 211 -11.97 -3.17 12.96
N LEU A 212 -12.23 -3.51 11.69
CA LEU A 212 -11.18 -3.79 10.70
C LEU A 212 -10.24 -2.59 10.54
N THR A 213 -10.80 -1.39 10.42
CA THR A 213 -10.03 -0.14 10.28
C THR A 213 -9.10 0.09 11.48
N LEU A 214 -9.53 -0.18 12.71
CA LEU A 214 -8.67 -0.09 13.89
C LEU A 214 -7.50 -1.07 13.84
N VAL A 215 -7.73 -2.31 13.37
CA VAL A 215 -6.65 -3.30 13.19
C VAL A 215 -5.67 -2.83 12.09
N ILE A 216 -6.18 -2.27 11.00
CA ILE A 216 -5.35 -1.71 9.92
C ILE A 216 -4.47 -0.56 10.43
N ILE A 217 -5.03 0.35 11.22
CA ILE A 217 -4.30 1.47 11.83
C ILE A 217 -3.15 0.94 12.69
N GLY A 218 -3.42 0.02 13.62
CA GLY A 218 -2.39 -0.55 14.48
C GLY A 218 -1.28 -1.24 13.67
N ARG A 219 -1.64 -2.05 12.68
CA ARG A 219 -0.68 -2.67 11.76
C ARG A 219 0.15 -1.63 10.99
N SER A 220 -0.48 -0.55 10.52
CA SER A 220 0.18 0.54 9.81
C SER A 220 1.26 1.20 10.68
N VAL A 221 0.95 1.45 11.96
CA VAL A 221 1.93 1.98 12.91
C VAL A 221 3.11 1.02 13.09
N VAL A 222 2.86 -0.28 13.27
CA VAL A 222 3.92 -1.28 13.40
C VAL A 222 4.80 -1.32 12.14
N PHE A 223 4.19 -1.37 10.95
CA PHE A 223 4.92 -1.40 9.67
C PHE A 223 5.80 -0.17 9.47
N CYS A 224 5.24 1.03 9.62
CA CYS A 224 5.97 2.28 9.41
C CYS A 224 7.08 2.46 10.46
N SER A 225 6.82 2.08 11.71
CA SER A 225 7.81 2.19 12.78
C SER A 225 8.97 1.21 12.60
N ILE A 226 8.70 -0.04 12.23
CA ILE A 226 9.77 -0.99 11.87
C ILE A 226 10.56 -0.45 10.69
N SER A 227 9.92 0.04 9.63
CA SER A 227 10.61 0.62 8.48
C SER A 227 11.51 1.80 8.86
N ALA A 228 11.06 2.66 9.79
CA ALA A 228 11.81 3.84 10.21
C ALA A 228 12.95 3.52 11.19
N PHE A 229 12.68 2.69 12.20
CA PHE A 229 13.60 2.50 13.34
C PHE A 229 14.50 1.27 13.24
N LEU A 230 14.17 0.28 12.39
CA LEU A 230 14.93 -0.96 12.28
C LEU A 230 16.42 -0.75 11.95
N PRO A 231 16.80 0.06 10.95
CA PRO A 231 18.22 0.29 10.68
C PRO A 231 18.96 0.91 11.87
N LEU A 232 18.35 1.93 12.49
CA LEU A 232 18.90 2.61 13.66
C LEU A 232 19.04 1.64 14.85
N TYR A 233 18.05 0.79 15.05
CA TYR A 233 18.07 -0.25 16.08
C TYR A 233 19.20 -1.26 15.83
N CYS A 234 19.40 -1.69 14.59
CA CYS A 234 20.48 -2.61 14.24
C CYS A 234 21.87 -1.97 14.42
N ILE A 235 22.04 -0.69 14.09
CA ILE A 235 23.29 0.05 14.35
C ILE A 235 23.55 0.09 15.86
N SER A 236 22.58 0.53 16.64
CA SER A 236 22.70 0.66 18.10
C SER A 236 22.96 -0.68 18.79
N LYS A 237 22.29 -1.75 18.35
CA LYS A 237 22.36 -3.07 18.99
C LYS A 237 23.58 -3.88 18.62
N PHE A 238 23.99 -3.84 17.35
CA PHE A 238 25.04 -4.71 16.80
C PHE A 238 26.31 -3.97 16.43
N GLY A 239 26.35 -2.64 16.52
CA GLY A 239 27.53 -1.84 16.14
C GLY A 239 27.87 -1.95 14.65
N ILE A 240 26.89 -2.24 13.79
CA ILE A 240 27.10 -2.39 12.34
C ILE A 240 27.14 -1.06 11.62
N THR A 241 27.75 -1.05 10.43
CA THR A 241 27.79 0.14 9.58
C THR A 241 26.42 0.50 9.03
N GLU A 242 26.21 1.76 8.68
CA GLU A 242 24.98 2.28 8.07
C GLU A 242 24.62 1.52 6.78
N THR A 243 25.61 1.13 5.99
CA THR A 243 25.43 0.36 4.75
C THR A 243 24.80 -1.01 5.05
N VAL A 244 25.30 -1.73 6.05
CA VAL A 244 24.75 -3.03 6.47
C VAL A 244 23.36 -2.84 7.08
N ALA A 245 23.15 -1.80 7.87
CA ALA A 245 21.85 -1.47 8.43
C ALA A 245 20.81 -1.18 7.34
N GLY A 246 21.19 -0.47 6.29
CA GLY A 246 20.33 -0.22 5.13
C GLY A 246 19.87 -1.50 4.42
N THR A 247 20.70 -2.55 4.39
CA THR A 247 20.31 -3.83 3.78
C THR A 247 19.16 -4.52 4.54
N THR A 248 19.00 -4.24 5.84
CA THR A 248 17.88 -4.78 6.63
C THR A 248 16.53 -4.33 6.08
N LEU A 249 16.42 -3.06 5.65
CA LEU A 249 15.20 -2.55 4.99
C LEU A 249 14.95 -3.23 3.64
N SER A 250 15.99 -3.47 2.86
CA SER A 250 15.86 -4.16 1.57
C SER A 250 15.33 -5.58 1.76
N VAL A 251 15.87 -6.32 2.72
CA VAL A 251 15.38 -7.68 3.05
C VAL A 251 13.96 -7.64 3.57
N PHE A 252 13.63 -6.69 4.42
CA PHE A 252 12.27 -6.50 4.93
C PHE A 252 11.29 -6.17 3.80
N ALA A 253 11.60 -5.21 2.93
CA ALA A 253 10.75 -4.79 1.82
C ALA A 253 10.55 -5.92 0.80
N PHE A 254 11.60 -6.66 0.46
CA PHE A 254 11.55 -7.82 -0.42
C PHE A 254 10.69 -8.94 0.19
N GLY A 255 10.90 -9.22 1.48
CA GLY A 255 10.06 -10.14 2.25
C GLY A 255 8.59 -9.71 2.24
N CYS A 256 8.29 -8.44 2.46
CA CYS A 256 6.94 -7.88 2.41
C CYS A 256 6.27 -8.11 1.06
N THR A 257 7.01 -7.92 -0.03
CA THR A 257 6.48 -8.13 -1.40
C THR A 257 6.10 -9.60 -1.63
N ILE A 258 6.98 -10.54 -1.26
CA ILE A 258 6.70 -11.98 -1.36
C ILE A 258 5.52 -12.37 -0.48
N MET A 259 5.50 -11.91 0.77
CA MET A 259 4.47 -12.28 1.74
C MET A 259 3.10 -11.68 1.40
N THR A 260 3.03 -10.61 0.62
CA THR A 260 1.78 -10.10 0.05
C THR A 260 1.16 -11.12 -0.93
N LEU A 261 1.97 -11.76 -1.79
CA LEU A 261 1.48 -12.84 -2.67
C LEU A 261 1.01 -14.07 -1.89
N VAL A 262 1.83 -14.48 -0.91
CA VAL A 262 1.49 -15.60 -0.02
C VAL A 262 0.18 -15.31 0.71
N GLY A 263 -0.02 -14.08 1.19
CA GLY A 263 -1.23 -13.64 1.86
C GLY A 263 -2.47 -13.68 0.96
N GLY A 264 -2.32 -13.30 -0.31
CA GLY A 264 -3.38 -13.41 -1.28
C GLY A 264 -3.83 -14.86 -1.50
N TRP A 265 -2.86 -15.75 -1.72
CA TRP A 265 -3.13 -17.19 -1.87
C TRP A 265 -3.71 -17.82 -0.61
N LEU A 266 -3.16 -17.49 0.56
CA LEU A 266 -3.59 -18.01 1.83
C LEU A 266 -5.01 -17.54 2.18
N GLY A 267 -5.34 -16.28 1.92
CA GLY A 267 -6.67 -15.72 2.13
C GLY A 267 -7.78 -16.45 1.35
N ASP A 268 -7.46 -16.87 0.12
CA ASP A 268 -8.41 -17.66 -0.69
C ASP A 268 -8.50 -19.14 -0.25
N ARG A 269 -7.46 -19.68 0.40
CA ARG A 269 -7.37 -21.10 0.77
C ARG A 269 -7.90 -21.40 2.16
N ILE A 270 -7.51 -20.64 3.16
CA ILE A 270 -7.90 -20.86 4.57
C ILE A 270 -8.92 -19.85 5.08
N GLY A 271 -9.26 -18.84 4.26
CA GLY A 271 -10.19 -17.77 4.60
C GLY A 271 -9.50 -16.49 5.07
N LEU A 272 -10.17 -15.36 4.83
CA LEU A 272 -9.61 -14.03 5.07
C LEU A 272 -9.32 -13.78 6.56
N ILE A 273 -10.25 -14.12 7.44
CA ILE A 273 -10.12 -13.91 8.89
C ILE A 273 -9.04 -14.81 9.50
N GLN A 274 -8.96 -16.07 9.07
CA GLN A 274 -7.92 -16.98 9.52
C GLN A 274 -6.53 -16.47 9.12
N THR A 275 -6.40 -15.94 7.91
CA THR A 275 -5.15 -15.33 7.42
C THR A 275 -4.77 -14.10 8.26
N LEU A 276 -5.74 -13.25 8.62
CA LEU A 276 -5.50 -12.11 9.52
C LEU A 276 -5.04 -12.53 10.90
N ARG A 277 -5.72 -13.52 11.50
CA ARG A 277 -5.37 -14.05 12.82
C ARG A 277 -3.98 -14.66 12.82
N LEU A 278 -3.68 -15.49 11.82
CA LEU A 278 -2.36 -16.11 11.68
C LEU A 278 -1.25 -15.07 11.57
N GLY A 279 -1.36 -14.11 10.66
CA GLY A 279 -0.35 -13.06 10.49
C GLY A 279 -0.18 -12.22 11.76
N SER A 280 -1.30 -11.81 12.38
CA SER A 280 -1.26 -11.02 13.61
C SER A 280 -0.65 -11.79 14.80
N LEU A 281 -0.92 -13.10 14.93
CA LEU A 281 -0.31 -13.92 15.99
C LEU A 281 1.19 -14.12 15.77
N VAL A 282 1.63 -14.33 14.53
CA VAL A 282 3.06 -14.48 14.19
C VAL A 282 3.82 -13.18 14.43
N LEU A 283 3.18 -12.04 14.25
CA LEU A 283 3.80 -10.73 14.41
C LEU A 283 4.28 -10.47 15.85
N ILE A 284 3.53 -10.91 16.86
CA ILE A 284 3.87 -10.67 18.27
C ILE A 284 5.23 -11.25 18.64
N PRO A 285 5.47 -12.58 18.55
CA PRO A 285 6.76 -13.15 18.90
C PRO A 285 7.90 -12.72 17.96
N SER A 286 7.58 -12.38 16.70
CA SER A 286 8.60 -11.93 15.77
C SER A 286 9.10 -10.52 16.10
N VAL A 287 8.24 -9.59 16.48
CA VAL A 287 8.66 -8.26 16.97
C VAL A 287 9.38 -8.38 18.32
N ALA A 288 8.89 -9.23 19.24
CA ALA A 288 9.58 -9.51 20.51
C ALA A 288 10.99 -10.10 20.26
N GLY A 289 11.13 -10.95 19.25
CA GLY A 289 12.39 -11.52 18.83
C GLY A 289 13.46 -10.48 18.47
N ILE A 290 13.08 -9.31 17.95
CA ILE A 290 14.00 -8.19 17.67
C ILE A 290 14.78 -7.82 18.93
N CYS A 291 14.07 -7.71 20.07
CA CYS A 291 14.65 -7.27 21.34
C CYS A 291 15.69 -8.25 21.88
N VAL A 292 15.52 -9.56 21.66
CA VAL A 292 16.40 -10.61 22.18
C VAL A 292 17.33 -11.20 21.13
N CYS A 293 17.28 -10.71 19.89
CA CYS A 293 18.10 -11.22 18.79
C CYS A 293 19.61 -11.04 19.08
N PRO A 294 20.42 -12.10 19.08
CA PRO A 294 21.83 -12.04 19.48
C PRO A 294 22.77 -11.63 18.33
N SER A 295 22.33 -11.70 17.07
CA SER A 295 23.20 -11.43 15.92
C SER A 295 22.45 -10.87 14.73
N ILE A 296 23.15 -10.12 13.89
CA ILE A 296 22.59 -9.53 12.67
C ILE A 296 22.15 -10.62 11.66
N GLY A 297 22.85 -11.75 11.60
CA GLY A 297 22.47 -12.87 10.72
C GLY A 297 21.10 -13.44 11.10
N LEU A 298 20.83 -13.65 12.38
CA LEU A 298 19.53 -14.09 12.87
C LEU A 298 18.47 -12.98 12.66
N MET A 299 18.84 -11.71 12.77
CA MET A 299 17.95 -10.59 12.48
C MET A 299 17.42 -10.66 11.05
N PHE A 300 18.27 -10.94 10.05
CA PHE A 300 17.80 -11.09 8.65
C PHE A 300 16.76 -12.20 8.51
N ALA A 301 16.94 -13.34 9.15
CA ALA A 301 15.94 -14.42 9.15
C ALA A 301 14.64 -13.98 9.83
N LEU A 302 14.76 -13.28 10.97
CA LEU A 302 13.62 -12.77 11.72
C LEU A 302 12.81 -11.74 10.92
N LEU A 303 13.47 -10.91 10.10
CA LEU A 303 12.82 -9.94 9.24
C LEU A 303 11.89 -10.59 8.21
N LEU A 304 12.22 -11.78 7.70
CA LEU A 304 11.32 -12.52 6.82
C LEU A 304 10.05 -12.97 7.58
N VAL A 305 10.20 -13.37 8.84
CA VAL A 305 9.04 -13.75 9.69
C VAL A 305 8.18 -12.52 10.03
N ILE A 306 8.80 -11.38 10.30
CA ILE A 306 8.10 -10.10 10.52
C ILE A 306 7.36 -9.67 9.24
N SER A 307 8.02 -9.80 8.09
CA SER A 307 7.41 -9.51 6.78
C SER A 307 6.17 -10.39 6.55
N PHE A 308 6.22 -11.67 6.92
CA PHE A 308 5.05 -12.55 6.91
C PHE A 308 3.95 -12.00 7.82
N GLY A 309 4.25 -11.76 9.11
CA GLY A 309 3.25 -11.27 10.07
C GLY A 309 2.51 -10.01 9.60
N ILE A 310 3.25 -9.08 9.01
CA ILE A 310 2.70 -7.81 8.54
C ILE A 310 1.97 -7.95 7.20
N ASN A 311 2.59 -8.56 6.19
CA ASN A 311 2.09 -8.44 4.80
C ASN A 311 1.21 -9.60 4.33
N VAL A 312 1.22 -10.76 4.98
CA VAL A 312 0.25 -11.82 4.71
C VAL A 312 -1.19 -11.37 4.96
N THR A 313 -1.38 -10.42 5.86
CA THR A 313 -2.70 -9.87 6.23
C THR A 313 -3.23 -8.85 5.23
N TYR A 314 -2.36 -8.22 4.44
CA TYR A 314 -2.69 -7.06 3.63
C TYR A 314 -3.78 -7.30 2.57
N PRO A 315 -3.71 -8.33 1.70
CA PRO A 315 -4.79 -8.59 0.73
C PRO A 315 -6.13 -8.91 1.40
N SER A 316 -6.07 -9.61 2.54
CA SER A 316 -7.27 -9.96 3.30
C SER A 316 -7.95 -8.74 3.92
N PHE A 317 -7.21 -7.73 4.37
CA PHE A 317 -7.78 -6.46 4.84
C PHE A 317 -8.59 -5.77 3.75
N VAL A 318 -8.03 -5.67 2.55
CA VAL A 318 -8.69 -5.00 1.42
C VAL A 318 -9.99 -5.73 1.06
N VAL A 319 -9.93 -7.06 0.89
CA VAL A 319 -11.10 -7.86 0.51
C VAL A 319 -12.18 -7.85 1.60
N LEU A 320 -11.80 -7.95 2.88
CA LEU A 320 -12.77 -7.85 3.99
C LEU A 320 -13.41 -6.46 4.07
N GLY A 321 -12.62 -5.40 3.88
CA GLY A 321 -13.16 -4.04 3.81
C GLY A 321 -14.24 -3.90 2.73
N GLN A 322 -13.95 -4.39 1.54
CA GLN A 322 -14.88 -4.43 0.41
C GLN A 322 -16.12 -5.31 0.69
N THR A 323 -15.94 -6.42 1.42
CA THR A 323 -17.03 -7.34 1.81
C THR A 323 -17.95 -6.71 2.86
N TYR A 324 -17.39 -6.03 3.86
CA TYR A 324 -18.17 -5.35 4.89
C TYR A 324 -18.95 -4.16 4.32
N LEU A 325 -18.36 -3.40 3.41
CA LEU A 325 -19.03 -2.30 2.73
C LEU A 325 -19.37 -2.65 1.27
N ALA A 326 -20.16 -3.68 1.08
CA ALA A 326 -20.49 -4.19 -0.25
C ALA A 326 -21.18 -3.15 -1.18
N LYS A 327 -21.89 -2.16 -0.63
CA LYS A 327 -22.45 -1.03 -1.37
C LYS A 327 -21.45 0.09 -1.66
N ASN A 328 -20.29 0.09 -1.00
CA ASN A 328 -19.29 1.16 -1.08
C ASN A 328 -17.87 0.57 -1.22
N VAL A 329 -17.67 -0.30 -2.21
CA VAL A 329 -16.42 -1.06 -2.43
C VAL A 329 -15.22 -0.13 -2.70
N GLY A 330 -15.43 0.95 -3.45
CA GLY A 330 -14.41 1.96 -3.72
C GLY A 330 -14.03 2.73 -2.46
N PHE A 331 -15.00 3.16 -1.65
CA PHE A 331 -14.77 3.79 -0.36
C PHE A 331 -13.99 2.87 0.58
N ALA A 332 -14.43 1.60 0.70
CA ALA A 332 -13.74 0.61 1.51
C ALA A 332 -12.28 0.43 1.06
N SER A 333 -12.04 0.37 -0.26
CA SER A 333 -10.69 0.28 -0.83
C SER A 333 -9.86 1.53 -0.51
N GLY A 334 -10.43 2.73 -0.65
CA GLY A 334 -9.77 3.99 -0.32
C GLY A 334 -9.31 4.05 1.13
N ILE A 335 -10.17 3.62 2.07
CA ILE A 335 -9.83 3.55 3.49
C ILE A 335 -8.76 2.47 3.75
N THR A 336 -8.96 1.25 3.27
CA THR A 336 -8.06 0.13 3.59
C THR A 336 -6.68 0.28 2.96
N LEU A 337 -6.58 0.83 1.75
CA LEU A 337 -5.31 1.11 1.10
C LEU A 337 -4.65 2.37 1.67
N GLY A 338 -5.41 3.46 1.80
CA GLY A 338 -4.91 4.74 2.30
C GLY A 338 -4.38 4.66 3.73
N LEU A 339 -5.16 4.12 4.67
CA LEU A 339 -4.75 4.03 6.08
C LEU A 339 -3.62 3.03 6.31
N SER A 340 -3.41 2.07 5.41
CA SER A 340 -2.34 1.07 5.55
C SER A 340 -0.93 1.67 5.60
N PHE A 341 -0.76 2.90 5.14
CA PHE A 341 0.54 3.59 5.13
C PHE A 341 0.51 4.95 5.83
N SER A 342 -0.58 5.71 5.72
CA SER A 342 -0.62 7.12 6.13
C SER A 342 -0.61 7.31 7.64
N VAL A 343 -1.49 6.61 8.35
CA VAL A 343 -1.64 6.80 9.81
C VAL A 343 -0.39 6.34 10.54
N GLY A 344 0.23 5.24 10.06
CA GLY A 344 1.51 4.80 10.59
C GLY A 344 2.57 5.89 10.49
N GLY A 345 2.71 6.48 9.31
CA GLY A 345 3.67 7.57 9.08
C GLY A 345 3.45 8.79 9.97
N MET A 346 2.20 9.12 10.33
CA MET A 346 1.89 10.23 11.24
C MET A 346 2.28 9.93 12.70
N VAL A 347 2.29 8.66 13.12
CA VAL A 347 2.63 8.25 14.48
C VAL A 347 4.14 8.11 14.67
N VAL A 348 4.89 7.79 13.62
CA VAL A 348 6.35 7.60 13.68
C VAL A 348 7.10 8.76 14.36
N PRO A 349 6.83 10.06 14.10
CA PRO A 349 7.50 11.16 14.80
C PRO A 349 7.26 11.15 16.31
N VAL A 350 6.07 10.73 16.77
CA VAL A 350 5.75 10.60 18.20
C VAL A 350 6.61 9.50 18.82
N LEU A 351 6.73 8.35 18.15
CA LEU A 351 7.60 7.25 18.59
C LEU A 351 9.09 7.62 18.50
N GLY A 352 9.48 8.48 17.57
CA GLY A 352 10.82 9.06 17.51
C GLY A 352 11.15 9.86 18.76
N LYS A 353 10.22 10.70 19.22
CA LYS A 353 10.39 11.43 20.50
C LYS A 353 10.50 10.48 21.70
N VAL A 354 9.77 9.36 21.69
CA VAL A 354 9.92 8.30 22.71
C VAL A 354 11.30 7.67 22.64
N ALA A 355 11.80 7.38 21.44
CA ALA A 355 13.16 6.85 21.25
C ALA A 355 14.25 7.80 21.78
N ASP A 356 14.12 9.10 21.49
CA ASP A 356 15.06 10.15 21.95
C ASP A 356 15.00 10.34 23.47
N THR A 357 13.82 10.21 24.08
CA THR A 357 13.63 10.43 25.53
C THR A 357 14.01 9.21 26.35
N TYR A 358 13.75 8.03 25.88
CA TYR A 358 13.95 6.77 26.58
C TYR A 358 14.97 5.87 25.87
N SER A 359 14.54 5.16 24.82
CA SER A 359 15.42 4.32 23.99
C SER A 359 14.64 3.73 22.79
N LEU A 360 15.38 3.19 21.82
CA LEU A 360 14.80 2.39 20.73
C LEU A 360 14.20 1.07 21.25
N ASP A 361 14.73 0.47 22.33
CA ASP A 361 14.14 -0.72 22.97
C ASP A 361 12.72 -0.42 23.50
N THR A 362 12.51 0.77 24.09
CA THR A 362 11.18 1.21 24.53
C THR A 362 10.19 1.26 23.37
N VAL A 363 10.64 1.76 22.22
CA VAL A 363 9.81 1.77 21.00
C VAL A 363 9.46 0.33 20.60
N MET A 364 10.42 -0.60 20.59
CA MET A 364 10.14 -2.00 20.24
C MET A 364 9.13 -2.64 21.21
N VAL A 365 9.22 -2.37 22.50
CA VAL A 365 8.23 -2.84 23.50
C VAL A 365 6.82 -2.29 23.19
N ILE A 366 6.70 -1.02 22.82
CA ILE A 366 5.42 -0.41 22.41
C ILE A 366 4.90 -1.14 21.16
N LEU A 367 5.76 -1.46 20.20
CA LEU A 367 5.34 -2.19 18.99
C LEU A 367 4.89 -3.62 19.28
N ILE A 368 5.47 -4.30 20.28
CA ILE A 368 5.00 -5.62 20.75
C ILE A 368 3.58 -5.48 21.32
N ALA A 369 3.35 -4.51 22.22
CA ALA A 369 2.03 -4.26 22.79
C ALA A 369 0.99 -3.92 21.72
N LEU A 370 1.35 -3.09 20.74
CA LEU A 370 0.48 -2.73 19.64
C LEU A 370 0.18 -3.94 18.73
N SER A 371 1.17 -4.81 18.48
CA SER A 371 0.97 -6.06 17.74
C SER A 371 -0.01 -6.99 18.46
N ALA A 372 0.06 -7.08 19.80
CA ALA A 372 -0.88 -7.85 20.59
C ALA A 372 -2.32 -7.27 20.52
N LEU A 373 -2.46 -5.94 20.55
CA LEU A 373 -3.75 -5.27 20.36
C LEU A 373 -4.33 -5.53 18.95
N CYS A 374 -3.49 -5.51 17.92
CA CYS A 374 -3.91 -5.86 16.55
C CYS A 374 -4.39 -7.31 16.47
N ALA A 375 -3.68 -8.24 17.11
CA ALA A 375 -4.10 -9.64 17.18
C ALA A 375 -5.44 -9.79 17.90
N ALA A 376 -5.60 -9.18 19.06
CA ALA A 376 -6.87 -9.17 19.78
C ALA A 376 -8.02 -8.61 18.92
N GLY A 377 -7.76 -7.50 18.21
CA GLY A 377 -8.71 -6.91 17.25
C GLY A 377 -9.09 -7.87 16.13
N ALA A 378 -8.12 -8.62 15.57
CA ALA A 378 -8.37 -9.61 14.53
C ALA A 378 -9.28 -10.77 15.00
N PHE A 379 -9.24 -11.13 16.28
CA PHE A 379 -10.15 -12.13 16.86
C PHE A 379 -11.57 -11.62 17.05
N LEU A 380 -11.78 -10.30 17.14
CA LEU A 380 -13.10 -9.66 17.22
C LEU A 380 -13.79 -9.54 15.85
N LEU A 381 -13.06 -9.78 14.74
CA LEU A 381 -13.62 -9.78 13.40
C LEU A 381 -14.42 -11.07 13.16
N LYS A 382 -15.54 -10.92 12.45
CA LYS A 382 -16.42 -12.04 12.07
C LYS A 382 -16.53 -12.08 10.55
N GLU A 383 -16.48 -13.27 9.99
CA GLU A 383 -16.88 -13.46 8.59
C GLU A 383 -18.36 -13.09 8.45
N LYS A 384 -18.66 -12.26 7.46
CA LYS A 384 -20.04 -12.11 7.02
C LYS A 384 -20.39 -13.45 6.41
N ARG A 385 -21.20 -14.28 7.10
CA ARG A 385 -21.66 -15.56 6.58
C ARG A 385 -22.31 -15.30 5.22
N SER A 386 -21.61 -15.62 4.16
CA SER A 386 -22.23 -15.99 2.91
C SER A 386 -22.93 -17.32 3.21
N GLU A 387 -24.21 -17.39 3.03
CA GLU A 387 -24.98 -18.66 3.05
C GLU A 387 -24.62 -19.52 1.83
N ALA A 388 -23.35 -19.58 1.46
CA ALA A 388 -22.83 -20.45 0.41
C ALA A 388 -22.54 -21.81 1.03
N THR A 389 -23.37 -22.77 0.66
CA THR A 389 -23.21 -24.22 0.84
C THR A 389 -21.77 -24.67 0.60
N PRO A 390 -21.20 -25.53 1.44
CA PRO A 390 -19.86 -26.06 1.24
C PRO A 390 -19.80 -26.82 -0.07
N LEU A 391 -18.92 -26.43 -0.95
CA LEU A 391 -18.53 -27.22 -2.10
C LEU A 391 -17.89 -28.51 -1.55
N LYS A 392 -18.63 -29.62 -1.71
CA LYS A 392 -18.11 -30.99 -1.53
C LYS A 392 -17.04 -31.29 -2.57
#